data_2cabfa4dc6b191f62ad2358a4f27c958
#
_entry.id   2cabfa4dc6b191f62ad2358a4f27c958
#
_cell.length_a   1.000
_cell.length_b   1.000
_cell.length_c   1.000
_cell.angle_alpha   90.00
_cell.angle_beta   90.00
_cell.angle_gamma   90.00
#
_symmetry.space_group_name_H-M   'P 1'
#
loop_
_entity.id
_entity.type
_entity.pdbx_description
1 polymer ?
#
loop_
_entity_poly.entity_id
_entity_poly.type
_entity_poly.pdbx_seq_one_letter_code
_entity_poly.pdbx_strand_id
1 'polypeptide(L)'
;ELIIAARQALTRGDAQHCLTSIALYDREYPAGQFALEGNMMRIEATAIAGDRARAAVLARELLTRLPGNPYEARLRSRLVEWEGQ
;
A
#
# COMPACT_ATOMS: atom_id res chain seq x y z
N GLU A 1 9.26 15.56 -0.53
CA GLU A 1 9.58 14.26 -1.05
C GLU A 1 8.34 13.35 -1.00
N LEU A 2 8.07 12.65 -2.10
CA LEU A 2 6.78 11.99 -2.30
C LEU A 2 6.51 10.84 -1.32
N ILE A 3 7.50 10.05 -1.00
CA ILE A 3 7.34 8.93 -0.08
C ILE A 3 7.07 9.43 1.35
N ILE A 4 7.76 10.48 1.74
CA ILE A 4 7.53 11.08 3.06
C ILE A 4 6.13 11.68 3.13
N ALA A 5 5.72 12.38 2.07
CA ALA A 5 4.37 12.97 2.02
C ALA A 5 3.29 11.89 2.10
N ALA A 6 3.49 10.78 1.39
CA ALA A 6 2.53 9.67 1.42
C ALA A 6 2.43 9.08 2.82
N ARG A 7 3.58 8.88 3.47
CA ARG A 7 3.59 8.31 4.83
C ARG A 7 2.90 9.21 5.83
N GLN A 8 3.16 10.52 5.72
CA GLN A 8 2.52 11.48 6.61
C GLN A 8 1.01 11.50 6.41
N ALA A 9 0.58 11.45 5.14
CA ALA A 9 -0.84 11.39 4.83
C ALA A 9 -1.49 10.13 5.40
N LEU A 10 -0.82 8.99 5.24
CA LEU A 10 -1.34 7.73 5.74
C LEU A 10 -1.47 7.76 7.27
N THR A 11 -0.47 8.31 7.95
CA THR A 11 -0.47 8.40 9.42
C THR A 11 -1.67 9.20 9.93
N ARG A 12 -2.07 10.26 9.21
CA ARG A 12 -3.22 11.05 9.65
C ARG A 12 -4.54 10.58 9.04
N GLY A 13 -4.53 9.43 8.37
CA GLY A 13 -5.75 8.86 7.81
C GLY A 13 -6.21 9.52 6.52
N ASP A 14 -5.34 10.28 5.86
CA ASP A 14 -5.68 10.98 4.63
C ASP A 14 -5.33 10.10 3.43
N ALA A 15 -6.22 9.14 3.14
CA ALA A 15 -5.98 8.15 2.09
C ALA A 15 -5.80 8.80 0.74
N GLN A 16 -6.58 9.85 0.45
CA GLN A 16 -6.53 10.49 -0.87
C GLN A 16 -5.16 11.11 -1.14
N HIS A 17 -4.62 11.85 -0.18
CA HIS A 17 -3.29 12.43 -0.34
C HIS A 17 -2.21 11.36 -0.45
N CYS A 18 -2.35 10.29 0.33
CA CYS A 18 -1.40 9.18 0.25
C CYS A 18 -1.42 8.58 -1.16
N LEU A 19 -2.60 8.27 -1.68
CA LEU A 19 -2.73 7.66 -3.01
C LEU A 19 -2.20 8.57 -4.11
N THR A 20 -2.48 9.87 -4.00
CA THR A 20 -1.99 10.83 -4.98
C THR A 20 -0.46 10.89 -4.98
N SER A 21 0.15 10.94 -3.79
CA SER A 21 1.60 11.00 -3.67
C SER A 21 2.26 9.72 -4.21
N ILE A 22 1.66 8.56 -3.94
CA ILE A 22 2.20 7.30 -4.43
C ILE A 22 2.09 7.22 -5.96
N ALA A 23 0.98 7.69 -6.53
CA ALA A 23 0.82 7.70 -7.98
C ALA A 23 1.88 8.58 -8.66
N LEU A 24 2.18 9.73 -8.06
CA LEU A 24 3.22 10.61 -8.57
C LEU A 24 4.60 9.96 -8.44
N TYR A 25 4.86 9.30 -7.33
CA TYR A 25 6.13 8.60 -7.13
C TYR A 25 6.32 7.52 -8.20
N ASP A 26 5.30 6.71 -8.43
CA ASP A 26 5.38 5.63 -9.42
C ASP A 26 5.66 6.17 -10.82
N ARG A 27 5.07 7.32 -11.15
CA ARG A 27 5.26 7.90 -12.47
C ARG A 27 6.66 8.46 -12.65
N GLU A 28 7.22 9.08 -11.62
CA GLU A 28 8.54 9.70 -11.69
C GLU A 28 9.68 8.71 -11.46
N TYR A 29 9.42 7.66 -10.71
CA TYR A 29 10.45 6.69 -10.34
C TYR A 29 9.92 5.26 -10.51
N PRO A 30 9.67 4.81 -11.77
CA PRO A 30 9.00 3.53 -12.00
C PRO A 30 9.66 2.32 -11.32
N ALA A 31 10.98 2.37 -11.14
CA ALA A 31 11.69 1.28 -10.46
C ALA A 31 12.46 1.83 -9.26
N GLY A 32 11.86 2.79 -8.57
CA GLY A 32 12.51 3.47 -7.46
C GLY A 32 12.79 2.57 -6.28
N GLN A 33 13.73 2.99 -5.45
CA GLN A 33 14.14 2.18 -4.30
C GLN A 33 13.06 2.03 -3.25
N PHE A 34 12.04 2.89 -3.27
CA PHE A 34 10.94 2.80 -2.31
C PHE A 34 9.68 2.18 -2.91
N ALA A 35 9.82 1.45 -4.02
CA ALA A 35 8.65 0.87 -4.72
C ALA A 35 7.87 -0.10 -3.83
N LEU A 36 8.56 -0.95 -3.07
CA LEU A 36 7.89 -1.89 -2.18
C LEU A 36 7.14 -1.15 -1.09
N GLU A 37 7.78 -0.17 -0.47
CA GLU A 37 7.18 0.64 0.57
C GLU A 37 5.96 1.40 0.03
N GLY A 38 6.09 1.95 -1.17
CA GLY A 38 5.00 2.64 -1.83
C GLY A 38 3.82 1.73 -2.09
N ASN A 39 4.08 0.49 -2.52
CA ASN A 39 3.02 -0.48 -2.73
C ASN A 39 2.30 -0.81 -1.43
N MET A 40 3.04 -0.96 -0.34
CA MET A 40 2.42 -1.22 0.96
C MET A 40 1.53 -0.07 1.39
N MET A 41 1.99 1.17 1.22
CA MET A 41 1.19 2.34 1.57
C MET A 41 -0.05 2.45 0.70
N ARG A 42 0.06 2.14 -0.60
CA ARG A 42 -1.10 2.15 -1.49
C ARG A 42 -2.16 1.16 -1.01
N ILE A 43 -1.73 -0.03 -0.62
CA ILE A 43 -2.64 -1.06 -0.15
C ILE A 43 -3.39 -0.58 1.08
N GLU A 44 -2.66 -0.05 2.07
CA GLU A 44 -3.29 0.40 3.30
C GLU A 44 -4.19 1.61 3.07
N ALA A 45 -3.77 2.53 2.22
CA ALA A 45 -4.60 3.71 1.90
C ALA A 45 -5.89 3.30 1.19
N THR A 46 -5.82 2.29 0.33
CA THR A 46 -7.01 1.79 -0.37
C THR A 46 -8.03 1.26 0.64
N ALA A 47 -7.56 0.53 1.66
CA ALA A 47 -8.45 0.03 2.71
C ALA A 47 -9.03 1.15 3.54
N ILE A 48 -8.22 2.15 3.88
CA ILE A 48 -8.69 3.32 4.65
C ILE A 48 -9.75 4.08 3.86
N ALA A 49 -9.61 4.14 2.54
CA ALA A 49 -10.60 4.80 1.69
C ALA A 49 -11.91 4.02 1.60
N GLY A 50 -11.99 2.84 2.21
CA GLY A 50 -13.21 2.07 2.30
C GLY A 50 -13.29 0.89 1.35
N ASP A 51 -12.26 0.64 0.55
CA ASP A 51 -12.30 -0.44 -0.43
C ASP A 51 -11.39 -1.59 0.02
N ARG A 52 -11.88 -2.31 1.06
CA ARG A 52 -11.11 -3.44 1.60
C ARG A 52 -10.98 -4.58 0.59
N ALA A 53 -11.99 -4.78 -0.24
CA ALA A 53 -11.93 -5.81 -1.27
C ALA A 53 -10.78 -5.54 -2.25
N ARG A 54 -10.65 -4.30 -2.70
CA ARG A 54 -9.57 -3.94 -3.60
C ARG A 54 -8.22 -4.02 -2.89
N ALA A 55 -8.16 -3.59 -1.65
CA ALA A 55 -6.92 -3.68 -0.86
C ALA A 55 -6.48 -5.14 -0.74
N ALA A 56 -7.41 -6.06 -0.54
CA ALA A 56 -7.08 -7.49 -0.44
C ALA A 56 -6.52 -8.02 -1.75
N VAL A 57 -7.10 -7.61 -2.89
CA VAL A 57 -6.58 -8.01 -4.20
C VAL A 57 -5.14 -7.53 -4.36
N LEU A 58 -4.88 -6.26 -4.04
CA LEU A 58 -3.54 -5.70 -4.15
C LEU A 58 -2.54 -6.41 -3.24
N ALA A 59 -2.97 -6.76 -2.03
CA ALA A 59 -2.11 -7.46 -1.09
C ALA A 59 -1.73 -8.85 -1.62
N ARG A 60 -2.70 -9.58 -2.18
CA ARG A 60 -2.42 -10.90 -2.75
C ARG A 60 -1.49 -10.82 -3.95
N GLU A 61 -1.68 -9.79 -4.78
CA GLU A 61 -0.80 -9.59 -5.92
C GLU A 61 0.64 -9.33 -5.48
N LEU A 62 0.80 -8.51 -4.44
CA LEU A 62 2.14 -8.21 -3.94
C LEU A 62 2.81 -9.46 -3.35
N LEU A 63 2.05 -10.25 -2.58
CA LEU A 63 2.59 -11.49 -2.04
C LEU A 63 2.99 -12.47 -3.13
N THR A 64 2.23 -12.52 -4.23
CA THR A 64 2.54 -13.41 -5.35
C THR A 64 3.80 -12.96 -6.08
N ARG A 65 3.95 -11.64 -6.29
CA ARG A 65 5.11 -11.12 -7.02
C ARG A 65 6.39 -11.16 -6.19
N LEU A 66 6.27 -10.91 -4.89
CA LEU A 66 7.44 -10.79 -4.01
C LEU A 66 7.24 -11.62 -2.75
N PRO A 67 7.22 -12.96 -2.88
CA PRO A 67 7.08 -13.81 -1.70
C PRO A 67 8.27 -13.62 -0.78
N GLY A 68 8.03 -13.62 0.51
CA GLY A 68 9.09 -13.44 1.50
C GLY A 68 9.53 -12.00 1.69
N ASN A 69 8.79 -11.04 1.14
CA ASN A 69 9.14 -9.63 1.32
C ASN A 69 8.98 -9.21 2.79
N PRO A 70 9.63 -8.10 3.20
CA PRO A 70 9.61 -7.68 4.60
C PRO A 70 8.22 -7.40 5.17
N TYR A 71 7.23 -7.15 4.32
CA TYR A 71 5.86 -6.87 4.76
C TYR A 71 4.94 -8.09 4.71
N GLU A 72 5.49 -9.27 4.44
CA GLU A 72 4.64 -10.44 4.25
C GLU A 72 3.75 -10.73 5.45
N ALA A 73 4.31 -10.69 6.66
CA ALA A 73 3.53 -10.95 7.87
C ALA A 73 2.41 -9.95 8.04
N ARG A 74 2.72 -8.66 7.79
CA ARG A 74 1.70 -7.62 7.90
C ARG A 74 0.62 -7.81 6.84
N LEU A 75 1.00 -8.14 5.61
CA LEU A 75 0.03 -8.35 4.54
C LEU A 75 -0.90 -9.50 4.85
N ARG A 76 -0.37 -10.61 5.38
CA ARG A 76 -1.22 -11.74 5.75
C ARG A 76 -2.17 -11.38 6.87
N SER A 77 -1.70 -10.61 7.84
CA SER A 77 -2.55 -10.14 8.94
C SER A 77 -3.67 -9.25 8.42
N ARG A 78 -3.35 -8.34 7.50
CA ARG A 78 -4.37 -7.49 6.88
C ARG A 78 -5.38 -8.28 6.08
N LEU A 79 -4.93 -9.33 5.37
CA LEU A 79 -5.84 -10.16 4.59
C LEU A 79 -6.85 -10.88 5.49
N VAL A 80 -6.42 -11.37 6.64
CA VAL A 80 -7.34 -11.95 7.61
C VAL A 80 -8.39 -10.92 8.00
N GLU A 81 -7.95 -9.70 8.28
CA GLU A 81 -8.82 -8.61 8.67
C GLU A 81 -9.82 -8.24 7.57
N TRP A 82 -9.34 -8.16 6.32
CA TRP A 82 -10.15 -7.68 5.21
C TRP A 82 -11.03 -8.76 4.58
N GLU A 83 -10.64 -10.02 4.68
CA GLU A 83 -11.35 -11.13 4.06
C GLU A 83 -11.90 -12.15 5.06
N GLY A 84 -11.47 -12.09 6.29
CA GLY A 84 -11.78 -13.10 7.29
C GLY A 84 -13.19 -13.03 7.86
N GLN A 85 -14.02 -12.19 7.30
CA GLN A 85 -15.41 -12.07 7.75
C GLN A 85 -16.29 -13.12 7.08
#